data_ab542c41e8d6544da45e30ee2f3139c2
#
_entry.id   ab542c41e8d6544da45e30ee2f3139c2
#
_cell.length_a   1.000
_cell.length_b   1.000
_cell.length_c   1.000
_cell.angle_alpha   90.00
_cell.angle_beta   90.00
_cell.angle_gamma   90.00
#
_symmetry.space_group_name_H-M   'P 1'
#
loop_
_entity.id
_entity.type
_entity.pdbx_description
1 polymer ?
#
loop_
_entity_poly.entity_id
_entity_poly.type
_entity_poly.pdbx_seq_one_letter_code
_entity_poly.pdbx_strand_id
1 'polypeptide(L)'
;MINDILYKFKNLNWTLIFSVFFLSLIGLIMIFSASNSEGMNATYSHLIKIIFGFSVMFVVAMVDINNWQKYSFILYVFGVAILLYATFYGYIGKGSRRWINFLGVNIQPSEIMKVFLILGLAKFFEERKIDTLRDYVFLLIPIIMIAIPFFIILNQPDLGTSIILLFLGIVVFFIVGIKIKFFLFFGFSILLCLPIIWNSLHQYQRERLLTFFDPYTDPLGTGYHIIQSQIAIGSGGFLGKGWLKGTQSHLDFLPEKKTDFIFSMLGEEFGFLGTLSVIGLFILICIIGYIMSISIEKNSFSKVVGIAVISNFFISGAINMAMVMGLMPVVGIPLPLVSYGGSSMITYFFGFGLLLSIELSHKIHKEDNLVNLPFLR
;
A
#
# COMPACT_ATOMS: atom_id res chain seq x y z
N MET A 1 -3.80 -1.23 -34.04
CA MET A 1 -4.48 -0.96 -32.75
C MET A 1 -5.04 -2.23 -32.09
N ILE A 2 -5.95 -3.00 -32.71
CA ILE A 2 -6.49 -4.25 -32.09
C ILE A 2 -5.37 -5.29 -31.93
N ASN A 3 -4.55 -5.51 -32.94
CA ASN A 3 -3.43 -6.43 -32.89
C ASN A 3 -2.38 -6.05 -31.82
N ASP A 4 -2.15 -4.76 -31.60
CA ASP A 4 -1.25 -4.27 -30.57
C ASP A 4 -1.80 -4.52 -29.15
N ILE A 5 -3.11 -4.36 -28.97
CA ILE A 5 -3.77 -4.65 -27.69
C ILE A 5 -3.72 -6.16 -27.41
N LEU A 6 -4.00 -6.99 -28.40
CA LEU A 6 -3.93 -8.46 -28.27
C LEU A 6 -2.51 -8.93 -27.97
N TYR A 7 -1.51 -8.33 -28.63
CA TYR A 7 -0.09 -8.60 -28.36
C TYR A 7 0.28 -8.24 -26.93
N LYS A 8 -0.06 -7.02 -26.48
CA LYS A 8 0.18 -6.58 -25.10
C LYS A 8 -0.49 -7.50 -24.10
N PHE A 9 -1.75 -7.90 -24.33
CA PHE A 9 -2.51 -8.78 -23.45
C PHE A 9 -1.88 -10.17 -23.32
N LYS A 10 -1.37 -10.74 -24.42
CA LYS A 10 -0.68 -12.04 -24.43
C LYS A 10 0.64 -12.01 -23.65
N ASN A 11 1.34 -10.87 -23.65
CA ASN A 11 2.64 -10.69 -23.01
C ASN A 11 2.58 -10.19 -21.56
N LEU A 12 1.38 -10.05 -20.98
CA LEU A 12 1.21 -9.73 -19.55
C LEU A 12 1.80 -10.82 -18.67
N ASN A 13 2.25 -10.42 -17.48
CA ASN A 13 2.67 -11.36 -16.44
C ASN A 13 1.46 -11.99 -15.74
N TRP A 14 0.99 -13.08 -16.29
CA TRP A 14 -0.17 -13.80 -15.77
C TRP A 14 0.06 -14.36 -14.37
N THR A 15 1.31 -14.67 -14.00
CA THR A 15 1.63 -15.16 -12.66
C THR A 15 1.33 -14.09 -11.60
N LEU A 16 1.69 -12.83 -11.86
CA LEU A 16 1.32 -11.72 -11.00
C LEU A 16 -0.21 -11.55 -10.93
N ILE A 17 -0.88 -11.54 -12.09
CA ILE A 17 -2.33 -11.34 -12.19
C ILE A 17 -3.09 -12.42 -11.40
N PHE A 18 -2.73 -13.70 -11.57
CA PHE A 18 -3.36 -14.78 -10.82
C PHE A 18 -3.08 -14.71 -9.33
N SER A 19 -1.84 -14.35 -8.91
CA SER A 19 -1.52 -14.18 -7.48
C SER A 19 -2.35 -13.07 -6.84
N VAL A 20 -2.50 -11.92 -7.53
CA VAL A 20 -3.35 -10.80 -7.10
C VAL A 20 -4.82 -11.22 -7.06
N PHE A 21 -5.29 -12.00 -8.05
CA PHE A 21 -6.65 -12.52 -8.09
C PHE A 21 -6.95 -13.46 -6.91
N PHE A 22 -6.08 -14.42 -6.63
CA PHE A 22 -6.27 -15.34 -5.50
C PHE A 22 -6.26 -14.63 -4.16
N LEU A 23 -5.37 -13.64 -3.96
CA LEU A 23 -5.35 -12.85 -2.74
C LEU A 23 -6.66 -12.04 -2.58
N SER A 24 -7.15 -11.43 -3.67
CA SER A 24 -8.42 -10.70 -3.66
C SER A 24 -9.63 -11.62 -3.44
N LEU A 25 -9.58 -12.85 -3.95
CA LEU A 25 -10.61 -13.86 -3.73
C LEU A 25 -10.67 -14.28 -2.26
N ILE A 26 -9.52 -14.49 -1.61
CA ILE A 26 -9.48 -14.74 -0.16
C ILE A 26 -10.11 -13.57 0.58
N GLY A 27 -9.79 -12.33 0.20
CA GLY A 27 -10.42 -11.14 0.76
C GLY A 27 -11.95 -11.16 0.64
N LEU A 28 -12.46 -11.54 -0.54
CA LEU A 28 -13.91 -11.65 -0.77
C LEU A 28 -14.57 -12.71 0.12
N ILE A 29 -13.94 -13.87 0.29
CA ILE A 29 -14.40 -14.96 1.17
C ILE A 29 -14.44 -14.48 2.63
N MET A 30 -13.41 -13.75 3.06
CA MET A 30 -13.35 -13.23 4.43
C MET A 30 -14.38 -12.12 4.67
N ILE A 31 -14.58 -11.20 3.71
CA ILE A 31 -15.61 -10.16 3.82
C ILE A 31 -17.01 -10.78 3.81
N PHE A 32 -17.25 -11.84 3.04
CA PHE A 32 -18.49 -12.60 3.10
C PHE A 32 -18.73 -13.13 4.51
N SER A 33 -17.74 -13.79 5.10
CA SER A 33 -17.85 -14.33 6.47
C SER A 33 -18.07 -13.21 7.48
N ALA A 34 -17.30 -12.11 7.41
CA ALA A 34 -17.43 -10.97 8.30
C ALA A 34 -18.77 -10.23 8.19
N SER A 35 -19.48 -10.37 7.07
CA SER A 35 -20.74 -9.65 6.81
C SER A 35 -21.98 -10.53 6.99
N ASN A 36 -21.82 -11.81 7.32
CA ASN A 36 -22.91 -12.78 7.34
C ASN A 36 -24.06 -12.38 8.28
N SER A 37 -23.77 -11.74 9.42
CA SER A 37 -24.76 -11.24 10.37
C SER A 37 -25.42 -9.92 9.99
N GLU A 38 -24.81 -9.12 9.11
CA GLU A 38 -25.21 -7.75 8.80
C GLU A 38 -25.78 -7.60 7.37
N GLY A 39 -25.85 -8.71 6.61
CA GLY A 39 -26.34 -8.74 5.24
C GLY A 39 -25.25 -8.62 4.18
N MET A 40 -25.58 -8.97 2.95
CA MET A 40 -24.63 -9.16 1.84
C MET A 40 -24.10 -7.88 1.17
N ASN A 41 -24.56 -6.69 1.60
CA ASN A 41 -24.23 -5.42 0.94
C ASN A 41 -22.75 -5.13 0.91
N ALA A 42 -22.01 -5.44 2.00
CA ALA A 42 -20.56 -5.21 2.05
C ALA A 42 -19.82 -6.17 1.09
N THR A 43 -20.25 -7.41 0.98
CA THR A 43 -19.68 -8.41 0.06
C THR A 43 -19.88 -8.00 -1.40
N TYR A 44 -21.11 -7.62 -1.79
CA TYR A 44 -21.37 -7.12 -3.14
C TYR A 44 -20.55 -5.86 -3.46
N SER A 45 -20.49 -4.91 -2.52
CA SER A 45 -19.67 -3.70 -2.68
C SER A 45 -18.18 -4.04 -2.84
N HIS A 46 -17.68 -5.02 -2.09
CA HIS A 46 -16.29 -5.46 -2.20
C HIS A 46 -16.01 -6.14 -3.55
N LEU A 47 -16.91 -7.01 -4.02
CA LEU A 47 -16.81 -7.65 -5.34
C LEU A 47 -16.76 -6.62 -6.47
N ILE A 48 -17.65 -5.61 -6.43
CA ILE A 48 -17.65 -4.53 -7.43
C ILE A 48 -16.30 -3.78 -7.43
N LYS A 49 -15.73 -3.53 -6.24
CA LYS A 49 -14.43 -2.88 -6.11
C LYS A 49 -13.28 -3.73 -6.66
N ILE A 50 -13.34 -5.06 -6.49
CA ILE A 50 -12.36 -5.98 -7.08
C ILE A 50 -12.46 -5.92 -8.62
N ILE A 51 -13.66 -6.05 -9.19
CA ILE A 51 -13.87 -5.99 -10.65
C ILE A 51 -13.37 -4.65 -11.21
N PHE A 52 -13.75 -3.54 -10.57
CA PHE A 52 -13.30 -2.21 -10.96
C PHE A 52 -11.78 -2.06 -10.81
N GLY A 53 -11.19 -2.59 -9.73
CA GLY A 53 -9.75 -2.60 -9.50
C GLY A 53 -9.00 -3.34 -10.61
N PHE A 54 -9.44 -4.53 -11.00
CA PHE A 54 -8.86 -5.25 -12.16
C PHE A 54 -8.99 -4.46 -13.45
N SER A 55 -10.13 -3.81 -13.68
CA SER A 55 -10.31 -2.94 -14.85
C SER A 55 -9.28 -1.80 -14.85
N VAL A 56 -9.09 -1.14 -13.72
CA VAL A 56 -8.05 -0.10 -13.55
C VAL A 56 -6.66 -0.68 -13.81
N MET A 57 -6.32 -1.84 -13.23
CA MET A 57 -5.04 -2.50 -13.43
C MET A 57 -4.76 -2.77 -14.90
N PHE A 58 -5.72 -3.31 -15.65
CA PHE A 58 -5.55 -3.57 -17.08
C PHE A 58 -5.44 -2.29 -17.90
N VAL A 59 -6.26 -1.26 -17.62
CA VAL A 59 -6.17 0.02 -18.33
C VAL A 59 -4.80 0.65 -18.10
N VAL A 60 -4.32 0.69 -16.87
CA VAL A 60 -2.99 1.25 -16.52
C VAL A 60 -1.88 0.45 -17.19
N ALA A 61 -1.99 -0.88 -17.24
CA ALA A 61 -1.00 -1.75 -17.89
C ALA A 61 -0.88 -1.51 -19.40
N MET A 62 -1.97 -1.13 -20.08
CA MET A 62 -1.97 -0.85 -21.52
C MET A 62 -1.33 0.50 -21.88
N VAL A 63 -1.25 1.43 -20.92
CA VAL A 63 -0.58 2.73 -21.11
C VAL A 63 0.93 2.55 -20.98
N ASP A 64 1.68 3.06 -21.94
CA ASP A 64 3.15 2.99 -21.94
C ASP A 64 3.73 3.74 -20.72
N ILE A 65 4.78 3.17 -20.11
CA ILE A 65 5.43 3.73 -18.92
C ILE A 65 6.01 5.13 -19.18
N ASN A 66 6.41 5.43 -20.41
CA ASN A 66 6.93 6.73 -20.80
C ASN A 66 5.85 7.84 -20.67
N ASN A 67 4.57 7.50 -20.84
CA ASN A 67 3.48 8.45 -20.63
C ASN A 67 3.31 8.74 -19.13
N TRP A 68 3.39 7.72 -18.26
CA TRP A 68 3.37 7.89 -16.83
C TRP A 68 4.53 8.76 -16.35
N GLN A 69 5.71 8.53 -16.90
CA GLN A 69 6.90 9.32 -16.66
C GLN A 69 6.73 10.79 -17.06
N LYS A 70 6.18 11.05 -18.25
CA LYS A 70 5.93 12.40 -18.77
C LYS A 70 5.01 13.21 -17.85
N TYR A 71 3.95 12.60 -17.33
CA TYR A 71 2.94 13.27 -16.54
C TYR A 71 3.17 13.18 -15.01
N SER A 72 4.27 12.57 -14.54
CA SER A 72 4.53 12.30 -13.11
C SER A 72 4.45 13.54 -12.22
N PHE A 73 5.04 14.67 -12.61
CA PHE A 73 4.97 15.90 -11.81
C PHE A 73 3.57 16.50 -11.79
N ILE A 74 2.83 16.41 -12.89
CA ILE A 74 1.43 16.87 -12.95
C ILE A 74 0.57 16.03 -12.01
N LEU A 75 0.74 14.71 -12.02
CA LEU A 75 0.04 13.79 -11.11
C LEU A 75 0.39 14.06 -9.65
N TYR A 76 1.67 14.34 -9.35
CA TYR A 76 2.09 14.72 -8.01
C TYR A 76 1.38 16.00 -7.53
N VAL A 77 1.42 17.08 -8.33
CA VAL A 77 0.77 18.36 -8.00
C VAL A 77 -0.74 18.19 -7.86
N PHE A 78 -1.36 17.42 -8.75
CA PHE A 78 -2.77 17.08 -8.67
C PHE A 78 -3.12 16.31 -7.39
N GLY A 79 -2.28 15.34 -7.00
CA GLY A 79 -2.42 14.62 -5.74
C GLY A 79 -2.37 15.52 -4.50
N VAL A 80 -1.40 16.46 -4.47
CA VAL A 80 -1.32 17.47 -3.40
C VAL A 80 -2.55 18.37 -3.38
N ALA A 81 -3.02 18.81 -4.55
CA ALA A 81 -4.23 19.65 -4.65
C ALA A 81 -5.48 18.93 -4.11
N ILE A 82 -5.66 17.63 -4.45
CA ILE A 82 -6.78 16.83 -3.92
C ILE A 82 -6.65 16.60 -2.41
N LEU A 83 -5.43 16.40 -1.89
CA LEU A 83 -5.19 16.31 -0.45
C LEU A 83 -5.61 17.58 0.28
N LEU A 84 -5.21 18.74 -0.25
CA LEU A 84 -5.60 20.05 0.29
C LEU A 84 -7.13 20.23 0.21
N TYR A 85 -7.73 19.87 -0.91
CA TYR A 85 -9.20 19.91 -1.05
C TYR A 85 -9.88 19.04 0.02
N ALA A 86 -9.41 17.82 0.26
CA ALA A 86 -9.96 16.94 1.30
C ALA A 86 -9.82 17.52 2.71
N THR A 87 -8.74 18.24 2.99
CA THR A 87 -8.53 18.88 4.29
C THR A 87 -9.57 19.96 4.57
N PHE A 88 -9.91 20.77 3.57
CA PHE A 88 -10.85 21.90 3.73
C PHE A 88 -12.31 21.51 3.51
N TYR A 89 -12.59 20.68 2.50
CA TYR A 89 -13.95 20.37 2.01
C TYR A 89 -14.33 18.89 2.16
N GLY A 90 -13.43 18.03 2.65
CA GLY A 90 -13.70 16.62 2.89
C GLY A 90 -14.79 16.41 3.95
N TYR A 91 -15.48 15.26 3.86
CA TYR A 91 -16.42 14.91 4.92
C TYR A 91 -15.70 14.17 6.07
N ILE A 92 -16.30 14.26 7.27
CA ILE A 92 -15.77 13.67 8.47
C ILE A 92 -16.20 12.20 8.52
N GLY A 93 -15.24 11.29 8.36
CA GLY A 93 -15.43 9.85 8.54
C GLY A 93 -14.53 9.33 9.66
N LYS A 94 -15.07 8.59 10.61
CA LYS A 94 -14.33 8.03 11.76
C LYS A 94 -13.52 9.11 12.52
N GLY A 95 -14.13 10.28 12.74
CA GLY A 95 -13.51 11.38 13.51
C GLY A 95 -12.46 12.21 12.79
N SER A 96 -12.21 11.98 11.53
CA SER A 96 -11.23 12.76 10.76
C SER A 96 -11.78 13.22 9.40
N ARG A 97 -11.36 14.43 8.96
CA ARG A 97 -11.76 15.01 7.67
C ARG A 97 -10.72 14.64 6.62
N ARG A 98 -10.92 13.49 5.95
CA ARG A 98 -9.95 12.92 5.00
C ARG A 98 -10.58 12.20 3.81
N TRP A 99 -11.92 12.23 3.68
CA TRP A 99 -12.66 11.52 2.66
C TRP A 99 -13.33 12.50 1.70
N ILE A 100 -13.33 12.17 0.43
CA ILE A 100 -14.09 12.87 -0.61
C ILE A 100 -15.13 11.90 -1.14
N ASN A 101 -16.40 12.32 -1.19
CA ASN A 101 -17.45 11.56 -1.87
C ASN A 101 -17.50 11.98 -3.32
N PHE A 102 -17.20 11.07 -4.21
CA PHE A 102 -17.31 11.30 -5.65
C PHE A 102 -18.27 10.26 -6.24
N LEU A 103 -19.41 10.71 -6.73
CA LEU A 103 -20.47 9.87 -7.32
C LEU A 103 -20.90 8.70 -6.42
N GLY A 104 -20.98 8.93 -5.11
CA GLY A 104 -21.36 7.89 -4.14
C GLY A 104 -20.20 6.96 -3.70
N VAL A 105 -19.00 7.12 -4.24
CA VAL A 105 -17.82 6.39 -3.85
C VAL A 105 -16.95 7.26 -2.92
N ASN A 106 -16.62 6.72 -1.75
CA ASN A 106 -15.74 7.39 -0.82
C ASN A 106 -14.29 7.16 -1.21
N ILE A 107 -13.60 8.23 -1.60
CA ILE A 107 -12.20 8.21 -2.00
C ILE A 107 -11.36 8.87 -0.89
N GLN A 108 -10.25 8.20 -0.53
CA GLN A 108 -9.24 8.76 0.38
C GLN A 108 -8.03 9.21 -0.44
N PRO A 109 -7.81 10.52 -0.60
CA PRO A 109 -6.75 11.04 -1.44
C PRO A 109 -5.34 10.65 -1.02
N SER A 110 -5.11 10.45 0.27
CA SER A 110 -3.82 10.02 0.80
C SER A 110 -3.38 8.64 0.28
N GLU A 111 -4.32 7.76 -0.08
CA GLU A 111 -4.02 6.48 -0.70
C GLU A 111 -3.41 6.66 -2.10
N ILE A 112 -4.06 7.48 -2.93
CA ILE A 112 -3.61 7.78 -4.30
C ILE A 112 -2.30 8.57 -4.28
N MET A 113 -2.15 9.48 -3.31
CA MET A 113 -0.95 10.30 -3.15
C MET A 113 0.32 9.47 -2.98
N LYS A 114 0.26 8.29 -2.36
CA LYS A 114 1.42 7.39 -2.23
C LYS A 114 2.01 7.03 -3.60
N VAL A 115 1.16 6.67 -4.56
CA VAL A 115 1.62 6.33 -5.92
C VAL A 115 2.09 7.57 -6.68
N PHE A 116 1.38 8.68 -6.55
CA PHE A 116 1.79 9.92 -7.22
C PHE A 116 3.10 10.48 -6.68
N LEU A 117 3.37 10.32 -5.38
CA LEU A 117 4.66 10.63 -4.79
C LEU A 117 5.78 9.75 -5.37
N ILE A 118 5.55 8.44 -5.48
CA ILE A 118 6.50 7.50 -6.07
C ILE A 118 6.85 7.93 -7.51
N LEU A 119 5.85 8.23 -8.34
CA LEU A 119 6.04 8.69 -9.71
C LEU A 119 6.82 10.01 -9.77
N GLY A 120 6.46 10.99 -8.93
CA GLY A 120 7.12 12.28 -8.87
C GLY A 120 8.59 12.19 -8.45
N LEU A 121 8.88 11.39 -7.40
CA LEU A 121 10.24 11.17 -6.93
C LEU A 121 11.08 10.40 -7.96
N ALA A 122 10.51 9.35 -8.57
CA ALA A 122 11.19 8.58 -9.61
C ALA A 122 11.58 9.47 -10.80
N LYS A 123 10.68 10.36 -11.25
CA LYS A 123 10.96 11.33 -12.31
C LYS A 123 12.04 12.34 -11.90
N PHE A 124 12.03 12.78 -10.65
CA PHE A 124 13.06 13.70 -10.16
C PHE A 124 14.46 13.09 -10.22
N PHE A 125 14.60 11.80 -9.91
CA PHE A 125 15.89 11.11 -9.85
C PHE A 125 16.33 10.45 -11.16
N GLU A 126 15.51 10.45 -12.18
CA GLU A 126 15.76 9.73 -13.45
C GLU A 126 17.10 10.05 -14.11
N GLU A 127 17.47 11.33 -14.16
CA GLU A 127 18.65 11.81 -14.87
C GLU A 127 19.82 12.21 -13.94
N ARG A 128 19.67 11.98 -12.65
CA ARG A 128 20.60 12.52 -11.65
C ARG A 128 21.38 11.42 -10.95
N LYS A 129 22.70 11.51 -11.03
CA LYS A 129 23.62 10.75 -10.18
C LYS A 129 24.04 11.64 -9.01
N ILE A 130 23.98 11.11 -7.80
CA ILE A 130 24.32 11.84 -6.59
C ILE A 130 25.71 11.40 -6.14
N ASP A 131 26.74 12.04 -6.69
CA ASP A 131 28.14 11.66 -6.44
C ASP A 131 28.91 12.68 -5.59
N THR A 132 28.51 13.95 -5.57
CA THR A 132 29.23 15.04 -4.92
C THR A 132 28.47 15.65 -3.74
N LEU A 133 29.20 16.37 -2.85
CA LEU A 133 28.57 17.10 -1.71
C LEU A 133 27.57 18.17 -2.17
N ARG A 134 27.76 18.74 -3.35
CA ARG A 134 26.89 19.74 -3.95
C ARG A 134 25.52 19.15 -4.31
N ASP A 135 25.50 17.86 -4.63
CA ASP A 135 24.28 17.14 -4.99
C ASP A 135 23.35 16.92 -3.79
N TYR A 136 23.89 16.92 -2.56
CA TYR A 136 23.05 16.82 -1.35
C TYR A 136 22.15 18.03 -1.14
N VAL A 137 22.51 19.23 -1.66
CA VAL A 137 21.62 20.40 -1.63
C VAL A 137 20.40 20.18 -2.50
N PHE A 138 20.54 19.45 -3.61
CA PHE A 138 19.41 19.09 -4.48
C PHE A 138 18.44 18.10 -3.82
N LEU A 139 18.85 17.35 -2.78
CA LEU A 139 17.96 16.51 -2.00
C LEU A 139 16.91 17.29 -1.23
N LEU A 140 17.09 18.60 -1.06
CA LEU A 140 16.08 19.44 -0.42
C LEU A 140 14.75 19.40 -1.18
N ILE A 141 14.77 19.34 -2.52
CA ILE A 141 13.57 19.29 -3.35
C ILE A 141 12.77 18.01 -3.09
N PRO A 142 13.32 16.78 -3.24
CA PRO A 142 12.55 15.57 -2.95
C PRO A 142 12.20 15.42 -1.45
N ILE A 143 12.98 15.98 -0.53
CA ILE A 143 12.59 16.07 0.89
C ILE A 143 11.33 16.92 1.03
N ILE A 144 11.26 18.08 0.38
CA ILE A 144 10.06 18.93 0.37
C ILE A 144 8.89 18.21 -0.29
N MET A 145 9.12 17.49 -1.39
CA MET A 145 8.08 16.68 -2.05
C MET A 145 7.51 15.59 -1.12
N ILE A 146 8.29 15.04 -0.21
CA ILE A 146 7.81 14.10 0.80
C ILE A 146 7.13 14.84 1.94
N ALA A 147 7.73 15.93 2.42
CA ALA A 147 7.27 16.68 3.59
C ALA A 147 5.89 17.32 3.38
N ILE A 148 5.61 17.89 2.20
CA ILE A 148 4.32 18.53 1.92
C ILE A 148 3.15 17.58 2.15
N PRO A 149 3.02 16.44 1.43
CA PRO A 149 1.91 15.52 1.65
C PRO A 149 1.97 14.87 3.04
N PHE A 150 3.15 14.62 3.60
CA PHE A 150 3.30 14.09 4.96
C PHE A 150 2.62 14.99 5.99
N PHE A 151 2.92 16.28 6.02
CA PHE A 151 2.33 17.21 6.98
C PHE A 151 0.84 17.46 6.74
N ILE A 152 0.38 17.46 5.47
CA ILE A 152 -1.05 17.57 5.17
C ILE A 152 -1.80 16.36 5.74
N ILE A 153 -1.31 15.13 5.52
CA ILE A 153 -1.94 13.90 6.01
C ILE A 153 -1.86 13.81 7.54
N LEU A 154 -0.76 14.24 8.14
CA LEU A 154 -0.59 14.28 9.59
C LEU A 154 -1.64 15.18 10.25
N ASN A 155 -1.97 16.32 9.63
CA ASN A 155 -3.02 17.25 10.07
C ASN A 155 -4.44 16.71 9.83
N GLN A 156 -4.61 15.66 9.03
CA GLN A 156 -5.89 14.92 8.85
C GLN A 156 -6.10 13.79 9.87
N PRO A 157 -5.50 13.82 11.04
CA PRO A 157 -5.20 12.77 12.04
C PRO A 157 -5.03 11.34 11.45
N ASP A 158 -4.25 11.21 10.34
CA ASP A 158 -3.95 9.92 9.70
C ASP A 158 -2.46 9.58 9.82
N LEU A 159 -2.07 9.18 11.03
CA LEU A 159 -0.67 8.86 11.34
C LEU A 159 -0.17 7.63 10.54
N GLY A 160 -1.02 6.62 10.36
CA GLY A 160 -0.64 5.41 9.64
C GLY A 160 -0.22 5.68 8.20
N THR A 161 -1.06 6.38 7.45
CA THR A 161 -0.77 6.70 6.04
C THR A 161 0.40 7.69 5.92
N SER A 162 0.55 8.66 6.85
CA SER A 162 1.68 9.60 6.84
C SER A 162 3.02 8.89 7.05
N ILE A 163 3.09 7.93 7.96
CA ILE A 163 4.30 7.11 8.19
C ILE A 163 4.63 6.27 6.96
N ILE A 164 3.65 5.60 6.33
CA ILE A 164 3.90 4.83 5.10
C ILE A 164 4.46 5.74 4.01
N LEU A 165 3.91 6.94 3.83
CA LEU A 165 4.35 7.89 2.83
C LEU A 165 5.81 8.33 3.08
N LEU A 166 6.19 8.57 4.33
CA LEU A 166 7.58 8.86 4.72
C LEU A 166 8.50 7.66 4.40
N PHE A 167 8.09 6.43 4.75
CA PHE A 167 8.85 5.22 4.43
C PHE A 167 9.05 5.04 2.92
N LEU A 168 8.04 5.35 2.10
CA LEU A 168 8.17 5.29 0.65
C LEU A 168 9.22 6.28 0.13
N GLY A 169 9.28 7.48 0.69
CA GLY A 169 10.34 8.43 0.39
C GLY A 169 11.74 7.89 0.74
N ILE A 170 11.88 7.28 1.91
CA ILE A 170 13.12 6.62 2.35
C ILE A 170 13.49 5.46 1.41
N VAL A 171 12.54 4.63 1.02
CA VAL A 171 12.75 3.53 0.06
C VAL A 171 13.25 4.06 -1.28
N VAL A 172 12.62 5.11 -1.83
CA VAL A 172 13.08 5.72 -3.08
C VAL A 172 14.51 6.25 -2.96
N PHE A 173 14.86 6.93 -1.87
CA PHE A 173 16.21 7.41 -1.61
C PHE A 173 17.23 6.26 -1.56
N PHE A 174 16.84 5.15 -0.94
CA PHE A 174 17.68 3.95 -0.86
C PHE A 174 17.92 3.31 -2.24
N ILE A 175 16.84 3.19 -3.06
CA ILE A 175 16.92 2.61 -4.43
C ILE A 175 17.81 3.44 -5.34
N VAL A 176 17.75 4.77 -5.21
CA VAL A 176 18.57 5.70 -6.00
C VAL A 176 20.05 5.67 -5.59
N GLY A 177 20.39 5.05 -4.46
CA GLY A 177 21.76 4.86 -4.02
C GLY A 177 22.30 6.01 -3.15
N ILE A 178 21.42 6.72 -2.43
CA ILE A 178 21.87 7.70 -1.44
C ILE A 178 22.69 6.98 -0.36
N LYS A 179 23.84 7.59 0.01
CA LYS A 179 24.81 6.99 0.93
C LYS A 179 24.16 6.73 2.30
N ILE A 180 24.46 5.56 2.89
CA ILE A 180 23.93 5.13 4.19
C ILE A 180 24.16 6.17 5.31
N LYS A 181 25.24 6.97 5.22
CA LYS A 181 25.54 8.05 6.15
C LYS A 181 24.42 9.08 6.28
N PHE A 182 23.69 9.33 5.17
CA PHE A 182 22.53 10.23 5.17
C PHE A 182 21.39 9.67 6.03
N PHE A 183 21.08 8.39 5.89
CA PHE A 183 20.04 7.74 6.68
C PHE A 183 20.42 7.66 8.17
N LEU A 184 21.70 7.39 8.46
CA LEU A 184 22.20 7.40 9.84
C LEU A 184 22.11 8.78 10.47
N PHE A 185 22.46 9.85 9.73
CA PHE A 185 22.32 11.23 10.19
C PHE A 185 20.86 11.58 10.48
N PHE A 186 19.94 11.27 9.56
CA PHE A 186 18.51 11.50 9.76
C PHE A 186 17.94 10.67 10.90
N GLY A 187 18.29 9.38 10.98
CA GLY A 187 17.87 8.51 12.08
C GLY A 187 18.33 9.02 13.44
N PHE A 188 19.59 9.46 13.54
CA PHE A 188 20.14 10.06 14.75
C PHE A 188 19.43 11.39 15.09
N SER A 189 19.14 12.22 14.08
CA SER A 189 18.41 13.47 14.29
C SER A 189 16.98 13.22 14.81
N ILE A 190 16.28 12.23 14.28
CA ILE A 190 14.97 11.81 14.78
C ILE A 190 15.06 11.34 16.24
N LEU A 191 16.09 10.54 16.56
CA LEU A 191 16.32 10.05 17.93
C LEU A 191 16.51 11.20 18.92
N LEU A 192 17.28 12.23 18.56
CA LEU A 192 17.46 13.43 19.37
C LEU A 192 16.17 14.24 19.51
N CYS A 193 15.31 14.23 18.49
CA CYS A 193 14.02 14.94 18.49
C CYS A 193 12.90 14.15 19.16
N LEU A 194 13.11 12.89 19.59
CA LEU A 194 12.06 12.08 20.22
C LEU A 194 11.31 12.77 21.38
N PRO A 195 11.98 13.50 22.32
CA PRO A 195 11.26 14.20 23.39
C PRO A 195 10.33 15.29 22.85
N ILE A 196 10.75 15.99 21.79
CA ILE A 196 9.96 17.05 21.15
C ILE A 196 8.78 16.42 20.41
N ILE A 197 9.03 15.34 19.66
CA ILE A 197 8.01 14.58 18.93
C ILE A 197 6.96 14.05 19.92
N TRP A 198 7.38 13.45 21.03
CA TRP A 198 6.48 12.94 22.07
C TRP A 198 5.56 14.02 22.61
N ASN A 199 6.08 15.22 22.88
CA ASN A 199 5.29 16.36 23.36
C ASN A 199 4.32 16.92 22.31
N SER A 200 4.63 16.74 21.01
CA SER A 200 3.80 17.20 19.90
C SER A 200 2.71 16.21 19.48
N LEU A 201 2.77 14.97 19.97
CA LEU A 201 1.76 13.96 19.66
C LEU A 201 0.41 14.33 20.30
N HIS A 202 -0.66 14.14 19.53
CA HIS A 202 -2.03 14.22 20.07
C HIS A 202 -2.27 13.12 21.10
N GLN A 203 -3.22 13.35 22.01
CA GLN A 203 -3.51 12.42 23.11
C GLN A 203 -3.81 11.00 22.59
N TYR A 204 -4.66 10.85 21.56
CA TYR A 204 -5.00 9.53 21.00
C TYR A 204 -3.80 8.80 20.40
N GLN A 205 -2.77 9.53 19.92
CA GLN A 205 -1.53 8.91 19.38
C GLN A 205 -0.65 8.40 20.52
N ARG A 206 -0.53 9.15 21.61
CA ARG A 206 0.19 8.71 22.82
C ARG A 206 -0.49 7.49 23.44
N GLU A 207 -1.82 7.52 23.54
CA GLU A 207 -2.61 6.40 24.07
C GLU A 207 -2.35 5.12 23.26
N ARG A 208 -2.35 5.17 21.93
CA ARG A 208 -2.02 4.01 21.08
C ARG A 208 -0.61 3.45 21.32
N LEU A 209 0.38 4.33 21.54
CA LEU A 209 1.73 3.91 21.87
C LEU A 209 1.81 3.31 23.27
N LEU A 210 1.18 3.90 24.29
CA LEU A 210 1.15 3.36 25.64
C LEU A 210 0.43 2.01 25.69
N THR A 211 -0.73 1.92 25.06
CA THR A 211 -1.53 0.69 24.96
C THR A 211 -0.79 -0.43 24.23
N PHE A 212 0.14 -0.12 23.32
CA PHE A 212 0.98 -1.12 22.70
C PHE A 212 1.93 -1.79 23.69
N PHE A 213 2.53 -1.00 24.62
CA PHE A 213 3.42 -1.56 25.66
C PHE A 213 2.64 -2.27 26.76
N ASP A 214 1.45 -1.80 27.11
CA ASP A 214 0.58 -2.42 28.07
C ASP A 214 -0.89 -2.32 27.63
N PRO A 215 -1.41 -3.35 26.93
CA PRO A 215 -2.79 -3.37 26.46
C PRO A 215 -3.84 -3.35 27.57
N TYR A 216 -3.46 -3.70 28.81
CA TYR A 216 -4.38 -3.72 29.94
C TYR A 216 -4.65 -2.32 30.52
N THR A 217 -3.90 -1.30 30.13
CA THR A 217 -4.15 0.10 30.54
C THR A 217 -5.40 0.70 29.90
N ASP A 218 -5.84 0.15 28.75
CA ASP A 218 -7.07 0.57 28.07
C ASP A 218 -7.93 -0.66 27.68
N PRO A 219 -8.54 -1.31 28.69
CA PRO A 219 -9.24 -2.58 28.48
C PRO A 219 -10.60 -2.45 27.77
N LEU A 220 -11.07 -1.23 27.46
CA LEU A 220 -12.32 -0.95 26.75
C LEU A 220 -12.12 -0.24 25.40
N GLY A 221 -10.88 0.22 25.10
CA GLY A 221 -10.54 0.93 23.87
C GLY A 221 -9.58 0.14 22.97
N THR A 222 -8.46 0.78 22.61
CA THR A 222 -7.48 0.17 21.67
C THR A 222 -6.84 -1.09 22.21
N GLY A 223 -6.63 -1.21 23.54
CA GLY A 223 -6.11 -2.42 24.18
C GLY A 223 -7.04 -3.61 24.04
N TYR A 224 -8.35 -3.39 24.16
CA TYR A 224 -9.36 -4.42 23.93
C TYR A 224 -9.21 -5.05 22.55
N HIS A 225 -9.05 -4.22 21.51
CA HIS A 225 -8.92 -4.73 20.14
C HIS A 225 -7.66 -5.59 19.93
N ILE A 226 -6.54 -5.21 20.54
CA ILE A 226 -5.29 -5.98 20.49
C ILE A 226 -5.48 -7.34 21.17
N ILE A 227 -6.02 -7.35 22.40
CA ILE A 227 -6.25 -8.57 23.17
C ILE A 227 -7.19 -9.52 22.43
N GLN A 228 -8.34 -9.02 21.94
CA GLN A 228 -9.31 -9.83 21.22
C GLN A 228 -8.76 -10.37 19.90
N SER A 229 -7.93 -9.58 19.23
CA SER A 229 -7.21 -9.99 18.02
C SER A 229 -6.26 -11.16 18.28
N GLN A 230 -5.46 -11.09 19.34
CA GLN A 230 -4.55 -12.16 19.75
C GLN A 230 -5.30 -13.42 20.21
N ILE A 231 -6.42 -13.26 20.94
CA ILE A 231 -7.29 -14.38 21.33
C ILE A 231 -7.88 -15.05 20.09
N ALA A 232 -8.34 -14.28 19.09
CA ALA A 232 -8.88 -14.79 17.85
C ALA A 232 -7.85 -15.66 17.12
N ILE A 233 -6.64 -15.11 16.85
CA ILE A 233 -5.56 -15.83 16.18
C ILE A 233 -5.16 -17.10 16.97
N GLY A 234 -4.95 -16.96 18.29
CA GLY A 234 -4.51 -18.07 19.15
C GLY A 234 -5.55 -19.19 19.23
N SER A 235 -6.84 -18.83 19.23
CA SER A 235 -7.94 -19.80 19.31
C SER A 235 -8.16 -20.58 18.01
N GLY A 236 -7.63 -20.13 16.87
CA GLY A 236 -7.74 -20.82 15.59
C GLY A 236 -6.89 -22.08 15.48
N GLY A 237 -5.82 -22.19 16.24
CA GLY A 237 -4.93 -23.35 16.20
C GLY A 237 -4.33 -23.58 14.81
N PHE A 238 -4.14 -24.87 14.43
CA PHE A 238 -3.48 -25.21 13.18
C PHE A 238 -4.42 -25.15 11.96
N LEU A 239 -5.66 -25.65 12.07
CA LEU A 239 -6.63 -25.76 10.98
C LEU A 239 -7.77 -24.74 11.03
N GLY A 240 -7.86 -23.95 12.09
CA GLY A 240 -8.95 -23.02 12.33
C GLY A 240 -10.19 -23.68 12.95
N LYS A 241 -11.13 -22.84 13.39
CA LYS A 241 -12.44 -23.28 13.90
C LYS A 241 -13.39 -23.70 12.78
N GLY A 242 -13.06 -23.37 11.54
CA GLY A 242 -13.89 -23.55 10.35
C GLY A 242 -14.53 -22.25 9.88
N TRP A 243 -14.79 -22.18 8.58
CA TRP A 243 -15.42 -21.03 7.93
C TRP A 243 -16.80 -20.74 8.53
N LEU A 244 -17.09 -19.47 8.81
CA LEU A 244 -18.30 -18.98 9.49
C LEU A 244 -18.45 -19.44 10.96
N LYS A 245 -17.40 -20.01 11.57
CA LYS A 245 -17.44 -20.52 12.95
C LYS A 245 -16.54 -19.74 13.91
N GLY A 246 -15.99 -18.60 13.49
CA GLY A 246 -15.19 -17.72 14.34
C GLY A 246 -16.05 -17.10 15.46
N THR A 247 -15.73 -17.34 16.71
CA THR A 247 -16.51 -16.82 17.84
C THR A 247 -16.19 -15.37 18.13
N GLN A 248 -14.92 -14.96 18.04
CA GLN A 248 -14.52 -13.57 18.31
C GLN A 248 -15.03 -12.60 17.24
N SER A 249 -15.04 -13.04 15.99
CA SER A 249 -15.51 -12.24 14.87
C SER A 249 -17.02 -12.17 14.75
N HIS A 250 -17.74 -13.27 14.99
CA HIS A 250 -19.20 -13.33 14.81
C HIS A 250 -19.99 -12.82 16.02
N LEU A 251 -19.40 -12.84 17.22
CA LEU A 251 -20.00 -12.24 18.44
C LEU A 251 -19.65 -10.78 18.65
N ASP A 252 -19.10 -10.11 17.62
CA ASP A 252 -18.75 -8.69 17.60
C ASP A 252 -17.72 -8.23 18.65
N PHE A 253 -16.88 -9.17 19.14
CA PHE A 253 -15.75 -8.81 20.00
C PHE A 253 -14.64 -8.08 19.22
N LEU A 254 -14.65 -8.14 17.86
CA LEU A 254 -13.74 -7.43 16.95
C LEU A 254 -14.53 -6.41 16.11
N PRO A 255 -14.68 -5.13 16.55
CA PRO A 255 -15.50 -4.14 15.87
C PRO A 255 -15.07 -3.83 14.44
N GLU A 256 -13.75 -3.78 14.16
CA GLU A 256 -13.18 -3.48 12.83
C GLU A 256 -12.77 -4.77 12.08
N LYS A 257 -13.50 -5.87 12.26
CA LYS A 257 -13.22 -7.19 11.64
C LYS A 257 -13.17 -7.19 10.13
N LYS A 258 -13.85 -6.24 9.45
CA LYS A 258 -13.87 -6.12 7.99
C LYS A 258 -12.69 -5.34 7.43
N THR A 259 -12.07 -4.49 8.23
CA THR A 259 -11.01 -3.57 7.80
C THR A 259 -9.66 -3.95 8.39
N ASP A 260 -9.35 -3.45 9.57
CA ASP A 260 -8.02 -3.50 10.14
C ASP A 260 -7.66 -4.87 10.72
N PHE A 261 -8.66 -5.62 11.22
CA PHE A 261 -8.49 -6.90 11.92
C PHE A 261 -8.95 -8.14 11.12
N ILE A 262 -9.08 -8.02 9.80
CA ILE A 262 -9.51 -9.14 8.95
C ILE A 262 -8.54 -10.34 9.01
N PHE A 263 -7.25 -10.07 9.22
CA PHE A 263 -6.23 -11.11 9.36
C PHE A 263 -6.41 -11.94 10.65
N SER A 264 -6.91 -11.33 11.75
CA SER A 264 -7.27 -12.06 12.97
C SER A 264 -8.42 -13.01 12.74
N MET A 265 -9.46 -12.52 12.03
CA MET A 265 -10.60 -13.34 11.66
C MET A 265 -10.19 -14.52 10.77
N LEU A 266 -9.30 -14.29 9.81
CA LEU A 266 -8.74 -15.33 8.97
C LEU A 266 -7.97 -16.36 9.82
N GLY A 267 -7.17 -15.89 10.80
CA GLY A 267 -6.47 -16.76 11.73
C GLY A 267 -7.41 -17.57 12.61
N GLU A 268 -8.54 -17.01 13.03
CA GLU A 268 -9.55 -17.74 13.81
C GLU A 268 -10.26 -18.81 12.99
N GLU A 269 -10.70 -18.49 11.76
CA GLU A 269 -11.51 -19.38 10.93
C GLU A 269 -10.69 -20.45 10.21
N PHE A 270 -9.51 -20.09 9.67
CA PHE A 270 -8.66 -20.97 8.86
C PHE A 270 -7.35 -21.38 9.54
N GLY A 271 -7.09 -20.89 10.76
CA GLY A 271 -5.95 -21.24 11.57
C GLY A 271 -4.59 -20.83 10.97
N PHE A 272 -3.55 -21.50 11.43
CA PHE A 272 -2.18 -21.27 10.97
C PHE A 272 -2.01 -21.52 9.46
N LEU A 273 -2.64 -22.56 8.90
CA LEU A 273 -2.55 -22.83 7.46
C LEU A 273 -3.18 -21.72 6.62
N GLY A 274 -4.32 -21.15 7.05
CA GLY A 274 -4.95 -20.02 6.36
C GLY A 274 -4.08 -18.78 6.39
N THR A 275 -3.52 -18.41 7.54
CA THR A 275 -2.62 -17.26 7.67
C THR A 275 -1.34 -17.46 6.87
N LEU A 276 -0.75 -18.65 6.89
CA LEU A 276 0.46 -18.98 6.13
C LEU A 276 0.21 -18.89 4.61
N SER A 277 -0.96 -19.31 4.12
CA SER A 277 -1.32 -19.21 2.70
C SER A 277 -1.41 -17.75 2.24
N VAL A 278 -1.99 -16.87 3.04
CA VAL A 278 -2.04 -15.43 2.75
C VAL A 278 -0.64 -14.81 2.77
N ILE A 279 0.17 -15.11 3.77
CA ILE A 279 1.56 -14.65 3.85
C ILE A 279 2.36 -15.16 2.65
N GLY A 280 2.18 -16.43 2.27
CA GLY A 280 2.85 -17.03 1.10
C GLY A 280 2.49 -16.33 -0.21
N LEU A 281 1.20 -16.06 -0.46
CA LEU A 281 0.76 -15.28 -1.62
C LEU A 281 1.30 -13.85 -1.60
N PHE A 282 1.33 -13.23 -0.42
CA PHE A 282 1.86 -11.90 -0.23
C PHE A 282 3.35 -11.83 -0.61
N ILE A 283 4.15 -12.76 -0.11
CA ILE A 283 5.57 -12.90 -0.42
C ILE A 283 5.77 -13.20 -1.91
N LEU A 284 4.95 -14.08 -2.50
CA LEU A 284 5.02 -14.42 -3.91
C LEU A 284 4.80 -13.18 -4.80
N ILE A 285 3.78 -12.37 -4.52
CA ILE A 285 3.52 -11.11 -5.22
C ILE A 285 4.73 -10.16 -5.10
N CYS A 286 5.30 -10.04 -3.89
CA CYS A 286 6.48 -9.21 -3.66
C CYS A 286 7.70 -9.69 -4.46
N ILE A 287 7.96 -10.99 -4.49
CA ILE A 287 9.08 -11.57 -5.24
C ILE A 287 8.90 -11.34 -6.74
N ILE A 288 7.71 -11.63 -7.29
CA ILE A 288 7.43 -11.43 -8.72
C ILE A 288 7.61 -9.95 -9.09
N GLY A 289 6.99 -9.03 -8.35
CA GLY A 289 7.08 -7.61 -8.64
C GLY A 289 8.50 -7.05 -8.49
N TYR A 290 9.28 -7.56 -7.53
CA TYR A 290 10.68 -7.21 -7.37
C TYR A 290 11.54 -7.69 -8.55
N ILE A 291 11.36 -8.94 -8.99
CA ILE A 291 12.07 -9.50 -10.16
C ILE A 291 11.71 -8.69 -11.41
N MET A 292 10.43 -8.39 -11.64
CA MET A 292 9.98 -7.55 -12.75
C MET A 292 10.67 -6.19 -12.75
N SER A 293 10.87 -5.59 -11.58
CA SER A 293 11.45 -4.25 -11.43
C SER A 293 12.97 -4.23 -11.63
N ILE A 294 13.69 -5.28 -11.19
CA ILE A 294 15.17 -5.35 -11.32
C ILE A 294 15.62 -5.74 -12.71
N SER A 295 14.85 -6.53 -13.44
CA SER A 295 15.20 -6.98 -14.80
C SER A 295 15.37 -5.83 -15.80
N ILE A 296 15.07 -4.59 -15.40
CA ILE A 296 15.14 -3.40 -16.24
C ILE A 296 16.49 -2.70 -16.05
N GLU A 297 17.41 -2.97 -16.95
CA GLU A 297 18.80 -2.47 -16.86
C GLU A 297 18.95 -0.98 -17.20
N LYS A 298 18.14 -0.42 -18.10
CA LYS A 298 18.39 0.89 -18.73
C LYS A 298 17.51 2.04 -18.25
N ASN A 299 16.36 1.78 -17.61
CA ASN A 299 15.42 2.84 -17.23
C ASN A 299 15.36 3.00 -15.73
N SER A 300 16.06 4.01 -15.21
CA SER A 300 16.11 4.34 -13.79
C SER A 300 14.72 4.65 -13.22
N PHE A 301 13.86 5.37 -13.96
CA PHE A 301 12.49 5.69 -13.58
C PHE A 301 11.66 4.42 -13.33
N SER A 302 11.62 3.52 -14.30
CA SER A 302 10.85 2.26 -14.23
C SER A 302 11.29 1.40 -13.05
N LYS A 303 12.60 1.29 -12.81
CA LYS A 303 13.16 0.54 -11.70
C LYS A 303 12.74 1.12 -10.35
N VAL A 304 12.84 2.45 -10.19
CA VAL A 304 12.44 3.13 -8.94
C VAL A 304 10.95 2.97 -8.70
N VAL A 305 10.10 3.21 -9.72
CA VAL A 305 8.64 3.05 -9.61
C VAL A 305 8.28 1.63 -9.23
N GLY A 306 8.83 0.63 -9.93
CA GLY A 306 8.49 -0.77 -9.69
C GLY A 306 8.84 -1.23 -8.27
N ILE A 307 10.07 -0.97 -7.81
CA ILE A 307 10.50 -1.37 -6.46
C ILE A 307 9.70 -0.59 -5.40
N ALA A 308 9.46 0.71 -5.58
CA ALA A 308 8.72 1.52 -4.60
C ALA A 308 7.23 1.10 -4.50
N VAL A 309 6.58 0.74 -5.62
CA VAL A 309 5.21 0.22 -5.63
C VAL A 309 5.11 -1.10 -4.87
N ILE A 310 6.04 -2.03 -5.10
CA ILE A 310 6.09 -3.30 -4.36
C ILE A 310 6.40 -3.07 -2.89
N SER A 311 7.28 -2.12 -2.57
CA SER A 311 7.57 -1.76 -1.19
C SER A 311 6.34 -1.17 -0.48
N ASN A 312 5.52 -0.36 -1.17
CA ASN A 312 4.25 0.13 -0.62
C ASN A 312 3.31 -1.02 -0.25
N PHE A 313 3.16 -1.99 -1.15
CA PHE A 313 2.35 -3.18 -0.90
C PHE A 313 2.90 -3.99 0.28
N PHE A 314 4.20 -4.28 0.29
CA PHE A 314 4.87 -5.03 1.36
C PHE A 314 4.75 -4.36 2.73
N ILE A 315 5.11 -3.06 2.83
CA ILE A 315 5.11 -2.32 4.09
C ILE A 315 3.68 -2.26 4.67
N SER A 316 2.68 -1.96 3.84
CA SER A 316 1.29 -1.88 4.30
C SER A 316 0.78 -3.22 4.83
N GLY A 317 1.08 -4.32 4.15
CA GLY A 317 0.67 -5.65 4.61
C GLY A 317 1.44 -6.11 5.84
N ALA A 318 2.75 -5.86 5.88
CA ALA A 318 3.60 -6.21 7.03
C ALA A 318 3.15 -5.46 8.29
N ILE A 319 2.84 -4.15 8.17
CA ILE A 319 2.34 -3.35 9.29
C ILE A 319 0.97 -3.87 9.75
N ASN A 320 0.03 -4.17 8.83
CA ASN A 320 -1.28 -4.71 9.23
C ASN A 320 -1.13 -6.04 9.97
N MET A 321 -0.40 -7.00 9.41
CA MET A 321 -0.19 -8.31 10.05
C MET A 321 0.51 -8.17 11.39
N ALA A 322 1.56 -7.34 11.49
CA ALA A 322 2.29 -7.09 12.74
C ALA A 322 1.41 -6.44 13.81
N MET A 323 0.60 -5.44 13.43
CA MET A 323 -0.36 -4.76 14.31
C MET A 323 -1.37 -5.73 14.92
N VAL A 324 -1.93 -6.60 14.10
CA VAL A 324 -2.95 -7.58 14.49
C VAL A 324 -2.38 -8.66 15.41
N MET A 325 -1.10 -9.02 15.22
CA MET A 325 -0.38 -9.94 16.11
C MET A 325 0.12 -9.27 17.41
N GLY A 326 -0.06 -7.95 17.56
CA GLY A 326 0.43 -7.20 18.72
C GLY A 326 1.94 -6.93 18.69
N LEU A 327 2.58 -7.01 17.53
CA LEU A 327 4.02 -6.70 17.33
C LEU A 327 4.27 -5.21 17.01
N MET A 328 3.20 -4.46 16.68
CA MET A 328 3.24 -3.02 16.39
C MET A 328 1.99 -2.34 16.96
N PRO A 329 2.07 -1.02 17.25
CA PRO A 329 0.88 -0.25 17.66
C PRO A 329 -0.22 -0.28 16.60
N VAL A 330 -1.48 -0.16 17.02
CA VAL A 330 -2.63 -0.11 16.10
C VAL A 330 -2.63 1.23 15.37
N VAL A 331 -2.33 1.22 14.08
CA VAL A 331 -2.27 2.43 13.23
C VAL A 331 -3.45 2.54 12.25
N GLY A 332 -4.26 1.49 12.11
CA GLY A 332 -5.45 1.52 11.27
C GLY A 332 -5.15 1.44 9.77
N ILE A 333 -4.23 0.57 9.37
CA ILE A 333 -3.88 0.30 7.97
C ILE A 333 -4.55 -1.00 7.54
N PRO A 334 -5.39 -0.99 6.50
CA PRO A 334 -6.04 -2.21 6.02
C PRO A 334 -5.03 -3.15 5.34
N LEU A 335 -5.28 -4.47 5.42
CA LEU A 335 -4.50 -5.48 4.71
C LEU A 335 -4.75 -5.36 3.20
N PRO A 336 -3.70 -5.09 2.39
CA PRO A 336 -3.84 -4.88 0.96
C PRO A 336 -4.58 -6.03 0.24
N LEU A 337 -5.55 -5.69 -0.59
CA LEU A 337 -6.41 -6.59 -1.39
C LEU A 337 -7.36 -7.49 -0.59
N VAL A 338 -7.14 -7.68 0.71
CA VAL A 338 -7.94 -8.57 1.56
C VAL A 338 -8.99 -7.80 2.35
N SER A 339 -8.60 -6.69 2.98
CA SER A 339 -9.49 -5.85 3.78
C SER A 339 -10.54 -5.11 2.96
N TYR A 340 -11.68 -4.83 3.59
CA TYR A 340 -12.68 -3.94 3.03
C TYR A 340 -12.15 -2.51 2.97
N GLY A 341 -11.71 -2.10 1.79
CA GLY A 341 -11.19 -0.76 1.53
C GLY A 341 -11.45 -0.38 0.08
N GLY A 342 -12.07 0.79 -0.16
CA GLY A 342 -12.34 1.26 -1.52
C GLY A 342 -11.09 1.82 -2.18
N SER A 343 -10.59 2.93 -1.63
CA SER A 343 -9.48 3.68 -2.19
C SER A 343 -8.16 2.94 -2.13
N SER A 344 -7.85 2.29 -1.00
CA SER A 344 -6.61 1.53 -0.83
C SER A 344 -6.51 0.39 -1.85
N MET A 345 -7.60 -0.37 -2.02
CA MET A 345 -7.66 -1.46 -2.99
C MET A 345 -7.40 -0.97 -4.42
N ILE A 346 -8.10 0.08 -4.87
CA ILE A 346 -7.92 0.67 -6.22
C ILE A 346 -6.48 1.15 -6.40
N THR A 347 -5.87 1.73 -5.36
CA THR A 347 -4.48 2.20 -5.40
C THR A 347 -3.49 1.05 -5.59
N TYR A 348 -3.71 -0.11 -4.95
CA TYR A 348 -2.85 -1.28 -5.18
C TYR A 348 -3.03 -1.85 -6.59
N PHE A 349 -4.26 -1.95 -7.10
CA PHE A 349 -4.50 -2.35 -8.49
C PHE A 349 -3.85 -1.39 -9.49
N PHE A 350 -3.91 -0.09 -9.24
CA PHE A 350 -3.21 0.92 -10.04
C PHE A 350 -1.68 0.68 -10.01
N GLY A 351 -1.11 0.43 -8.84
CA GLY A 351 0.30 0.11 -8.68
C GLY A 351 0.70 -1.17 -9.44
N PHE A 352 -0.08 -2.25 -9.34
CA PHE A 352 0.16 -3.47 -10.13
C PHE A 352 0.01 -3.23 -11.63
N GLY A 353 -0.90 -2.36 -12.05
CA GLY A 353 -1.00 -1.90 -13.43
C GLY A 353 0.27 -1.21 -13.92
N LEU A 354 0.88 -0.36 -13.09
CA LEU A 354 2.19 0.25 -13.40
C LEU A 354 3.29 -0.80 -13.53
N LEU A 355 3.36 -1.80 -12.66
CA LEU A 355 4.32 -2.90 -12.79
C LEU A 355 4.17 -3.67 -14.10
N LEU A 356 2.94 -3.99 -14.49
CA LEU A 356 2.66 -4.64 -15.77
C LEU A 356 3.03 -3.75 -16.96
N SER A 357 2.74 -2.45 -16.90
CA SER A 357 3.16 -1.47 -17.91
C SER A 357 4.67 -1.41 -18.07
N ILE A 358 5.41 -1.41 -16.96
CA ILE A 358 6.88 -1.42 -16.92
C ILE A 358 7.44 -2.66 -17.65
N GLU A 359 6.93 -3.85 -17.32
CA GLU A 359 7.39 -5.10 -17.93
C GLU A 359 7.05 -5.17 -19.42
N LEU A 360 5.84 -4.77 -19.80
CA LEU A 360 5.40 -4.73 -21.19
C LEU A 360 6.27 -3.80 -22.04
N SER A 361 6.50 -2.58 -21.58
CA SER A 361 7.35 -1.61 -22.28
C SER A 361 8.77 -2.14 -22.47
N HIS A 362 9.30 -2.83 -21.44
CA HIS A 362 10.63 -3.44 -21.54
C HIS A 362 10.68 -4.60 -22.56
N LYS A 363 9.67 -5.48 -22.59
CA LYS A 363 9.58 -6.59 -23.56
C LYS A 363 9.49 -6.06 -24.99
N ILE A 364 8.65 -5.04 -25.24
CA ILE A 364 8.49 -4.43 -26.57
C ILE A 364 9.81 -3.83 -27.04
N HIS A 365 10.47 -3.02 -26.22
CA HIS A 365 11.76 -2.41 -26.59
C HIS A 365 12.87 -3.45 -26.83
N LYS A 366 12.85 -4.57 -26.12
CA LYS A 366 13.82 -5.66 -26.35
C LYS A 366 13.60 -6.34 -27.69
N GLU A 367 12.37 -6.58 -28.11
CA GLU A 367 12.02 -7.16 -29.40
C GLU A 367 12.35 -6.21 -30.56
N ASP A 368 12.02 -4.93 -30.44
CA ASP A 368 12.36 -3.92 -31.45
C ASP A 368 13.89 -3.83 -31.70
N ASN A 369 14.67 -3.91 -30.62
CA ASN A 369 16.12 -3.93 -30.73
C ASN A 369 16.66 -5.21 -31.41
N LEU A 370 16.02 -6.36 -31.20
CA LEU A 370 16.42 -7.63 -31.89
C LEU A 370 16.07 -7.61 -33.38
N VAL A 371 14.92 -7.05 -33.76
CA VAL A 371 14.51 -6.91 -35.17
C VAL A 371 15.42 -5.93 -35.93
N ASN A 372 15.98 -4.93 -35.26
CA ASN A 372 16.87 -3.92 -35.87
C ASN A 372 18.34 -4.29 -35.88
N LEU A 373 18.73 -5.52 -35.49
CA LEU A 373 20.11 -6.00 -35.63
C LEU A 373 20.46 -6.27 -37.10
N PRO A 374 21.54 -5.67 -37.64
CA PRO A 374 21.86 -5.74 -39.08
C PRO A 374 22.30 -7.13 -39.57
N PHE A 375 22.40 -8.13 -38.69
CA PHE A 375 22.82 -9.50 -39.04
C PHE A 375 21.67 -10.46 -39.35
N LEU A 376 20.40 -10.01 -39.31
CA LEU A 376 19.19 -10.82 -39.57
C LEU A 376 18.45 -10.35 -40.85
N ARG A 377 19.08 -9.57 -41.71
CA ARG A 377 18.57 -9.22 -43.05
C ARG A 377 19.31 -10.00 -44.11
#